data_9029248c0a9f01d80285e77731320488
#
_entry.id   9029248c0a9f01d80285e77731320488
#
_cell.length_a   1.000
_cell.length_b   1.000
_cell.length_c   1.000
_cell.angle_alpha   90.00
_cell.angle_beta   90.00
_cell.angle_gamma   90.00
#
_symmetry.space_group_name_H-M   'P 1'
#
loop_
_entity.id
_entity.type
_entity.pdbx_description
1 polymer ?
#
loop_
_entity_poly.entity_id
_entity_poly.type
_entity_poly.pdbx_seq_one_letter_code
_entity_poly.pdbx_strand_id
1 'polypeptide(L)'
;MTAFKRLIQLSAAFLVMGLASASAQTPGQSQPQAQPRGPGGSPANTLHDVFDKLFGCWKPPSASAATPMDITVRFSFNRNGEILGKPRITYESATATDNDRLAYRVAVMEALQRCTPMPFTETLAAAIPGHPFAVQFRTHLQSQEKRAWLPTKIL
;
A
#
# COMPACT_ATOMS: atom_id res chain seq x y z
N MET A 1 -6.70 65.13 20.47
CA MET A 1 -7.14 66.03 19.39
C MET A 1 -8.02 65.24 18.49
N THR A 2 -9.24 65.61 18.52
CA THR A 2 -10.36 65.65 17.57
C THR A 2 -10.81 64.29 17.05
N ALA A 3 -11.91 63.68 17.53
CA ALA A 3 -13.31 64.12 17.49
C ALA A 3 -13.85 64.27 16.07
N PHE A 4 -14.69 63.31 15.64
CA PHE A 4 -15.83 63.55 14.77
C PHE A 4 -16.71 62.28 14.83
N LYS A 5 -17.71 62.22 15.67
CA LYS A 5 -19.08 62.75 15.59
C LYS A 5 -19.90 62.15 14.45
N ARG A 6 -20.77 61.20 14.88
CA ARG A 6 -22.22 61.10 14.57
C ARG A 6 -22.63 61.20 13.09
N LEU A 7 -23.35 60.20 12.63
CA LEU A 7 -24.71 60.48 12.14
C LEU A 7 -25.61 59.22 12.25
N ILE A 8 -26.74 59.46 12.84
CA ILE A 8 -27.95 58.66 13.02
C ILE A 8 -28.73 58.70 11.71
N GLN A 9 -29.34 57.62 11.28
CA GLN A 9 -30.65 57.53 10.62
C GLN A 9 -31.04 56.06 10.52
N LEU A 10 -31.99 55.57 11.26
CA LEU A 10 -33.46 55.59 11.20
C LEU A 10 -34.07 55.07 9.88
N SER A 11 -34.86 54.02 10.08
CA SER A 11 -36.03 53.59 9.29
C SER A 11 -35.76 52.50 8.24
N ALA A 12 -36.28 51.31 8.37
CA ALA A 12 -37.64 50.94 8.08
C ALA A 12 -37.89 49.47 8.41
N ALA A 13 -38.97 49.25 9.10
CA ALA A 13 -39.52 47.92 9.33
C ALA A 13 -39.96 47.28 8.01
N PHE A 14 -39.46 46.10 7.71
CA PHE A 14 -40.11 45.17 6.79
C PHE A 14 -40.39 43.87 7.53
N LEU A 15 -41.63 43.77 7.92
CA LEU A 15 -42.23 42.54 8.41
C LEU A 15 -42.50 41.66 7.20
N VAL A 16 -41.65 40.67 6.95
CA VAL A 16 -41.96 39.60 6.01
C VAL A 16 -42.07 38.31 6.80
N MET A 17 -43.29 37.88 6.98
CA MET A 17 -43.64 36.51 7.33
C MET A 17 -43.10 35.58 6.24
N GLY A 18 -42.02 34.87 6.48
CA GLY A 18 -41.46 33.87 5.61
C GLY A 18 -41.50 32.52 6.32
N LEU A 19 -42.28 31.63 5.75
CA LEU A 19 -42.51 30.23 6.11
C LEU A 19 -41.20 29.52 6.53
N ALA A 20 -41.23 28.95 7.73
CA ALA A 20 -40.21 28.06 8.22
C ALA A 20 -40.23 26.79 7.39
N SER A 21 -39.36 26.68 6.41
CA SER A 21 -38.99 25.41 5.77
C SER A 21 -38.04 24.69 6.76
N ALA A 22 -38.58 23.74 7.48
CA ALA A 22 -37.78 22.78 8.23
C ALA A 22 -36.95 21.94 7.22
N SER A 23 -35.73 22.35 7.01
CA SER A 23 -34.74 21.50 6.32
C SER A 23 -34.41 20.35 7.24
N ALA A 24 -34.97 19.19 6.98
CA ALA A 24 -34.56 17.91 7.54
C ALA A 24 -33.09 17.72 7.16
N GLN A 25 -32.18 17.90 8.10
CA GLN A 25 -30.78 17.51 7.98
C GLN A 25 -30.75 15.98 7.95
N THR A 26 -30.58 15.43 6.78
CA THR A 26 -30.23 14.03 6.57
C THR A 26 -28.91 13.78 7.32
N PRO A 27 -28.84 12.75 8.22
CA PRO A 27 -27.57 12.39 8.86
C PRO A 27 -26.54 12.10 7.76
N GLY A 28 -25.41 12.80 7.84
CA GLY A 28 -24.36 12.76 6.84
C GLY A 28 -24.01 11.29 6.50
N GLN A 29 -24.25 10.92 5.28
CA GLN A 29 -23.59 9.79 4.66
C GLN A 29 -22.11 10.14 4.63
N SER A 30 -21.35 9.52 5.52
CA SER A 30 -19.91 9.47 5.42
C SER A 30 -19.59 8.86 4.05
N GLN A 31 -19.28 9.71 3.08
CA GLN A 31 -18.73 9.27 1.81
C GLN A 31 -17.51 8.41 2.13
N PRO A 32 -17.43 7.16 1.65
CA PRO A 32 -16.20 6.41 1.76
C PRO A 32 -15.12 7.22 1.04
N GLN A 33 -14.16 7.73 1.80
CA GLN A 33 -12.98 8.35 1.22
C GLN A 33 -12.38 7.32 0.28
N ALA A 34 -12.28 7.68 -1.00
CA ALA A 34 -11.64 6.85 -2.00
C ALA A 34 -10.19 6.63 -1.56
N GLN A 35 -9.93 5.50 -0.93
CA GLN A 35 -8.57 5.05 -0.63
C GLN A 35 -7.81 4.94 -1.96
N PRO A 36 -6.56 5.39 -2.03
CA PRO A 36 -5.72 5.19 -3.19
C PRO A 36 -5.73 3.70 -3.53
N ARG A 37 -6.27 3.35 -4.69
CA ARG A 37 -6.23 1.98 -5.19
C ARG A 37 -4.79 1.67 -5.59
N GLY A 38 -4.04 1.08 -4.65
CA GLY A 38 -2.84 0.36 -5.00
C GLY A 38 -3.17 -0.83 -5.93
N PRO A 39 -2.18 -1.49 -6.52
CA PRO A 39 -2.38 -2.54 -7.51
C PRO A 39 -3.31 -3.63 -6.99
N GLY A 40 -4.46 -3.70 -7.58
CA GLY A 40 -5.59 -4.62 -7.52
C GLY A 40 -5.77 -5.55 -6.31
N GLY A 41 -6.90 -5.39 -5.60
CA GLY A 41 -7.37 -6.34 -4.60
C GLY A 41 -7.88 -5.67 -3.33
N SER A 42 -8.52 -6.44 -2.46
CA SER A 42 -8.97 -6.00 -1.13
C SER A 42 -7.80 -5.45 -0.32
N PRO A 43 -7.99 -4.44 0.54
CA PRO A 43 -6.95 -3.96 1.44
C PRO A 43 -6.41 -5.10 2.31
N ALA A 44 -5.10 -5.09 2.60
CA ALA A 44 -4.48 -6.02 3.52
C ALA A 44 -4.96 -5.74 4.95
N ASN A 45 -5.46 -6.77 5.62
CA ASN A 45 -5.96 -6.70 6.99
C ASN A 45 -5.03 -7.40 7.99
N THR A 46 -4.18 -8.28 7.51
CA THR A 46 -3.23 -9.06 8.29
C THR A 46 -1.83 -8.97 7.69
N LEU A 47 -0.82 -9.36 8.48
CA LEU A 47 0.54 -9.49 7.97
C LEU A 47 0.65 -10.54 6.86
N HIS A 48 -0.16 -11.59 6.94
CA HIS A 48 -0.23 -12.62 5.90
C HIS A 48 -0.66 -12.02 4.57
N ASP A 49 -1.72 -11.21 4.56
CA ASP A 49 -2.17 -10.51 3.34
C ASP A 49 -1.09 -9.61 2.75
N VAL A 50 -0.29 -8.96 3.61
CA VAL A 50 0.85 -8.13 3.17
C VAL A 50 1.86 -8.97 2.42
N PHE A 51 2.23 -10.16 2.97
CA PHE A 51 3.19 -11.05 2.32
C PHE A 51 2.62 -11.63 1.03
N ASP A 52 1.37 -12.07 1.00
CA ASP A 52 0.73 -12.61 -0.20
C ASP A 52 0.71 -11.59 -1.34
N LYS A 53 0.38 -10.34 -1.02
CA LYS A 53 0.43 -9.25 -2.00
C LYS A 53 1.84 -9.00 -2.50
N LEU A 54 2.83 -8.96 -1.62
CA LEU A 54 4.24 -8.78 -2.01
C LEU A 54 4.72 -9.89 -2.93
N PHE A 55 4.42 -11.15 -2.59
CA PHE A 55 4.77 -12.29 -3.44
C PHE A 55 3.98 -12.31 -4.75
N GLY A 56 2.74 -11.84 -4.76
CA GLY A 56 1.95 -11.66 -5.98
C GLY A 56 2.54 -10.61 -6.95
N CYS A 57 3.24 -9.61 -6.43
CA CYS A 57 3.94 -8.62 -7.24
C CYS A 57 5.31 -9.09 -7.74
N TRP A 58 5.88 -10.14 -7.12
CA TRP A 58 7.21 -10.57 -7.45
C TRP A 58 7.24 -11.39 -8.74
N LYS A 59 8.08 -10.97 -9.65
CA LYS A 59 8.38 -11.67 -10.90
C LYS A 59 9.86 -12.03 -10.87
N PRO A 60 10.20 -13.28 -10.50
CA PRO A 60 11.60 -13.71 -10.48
C PRO A 60 12.20 -13.69 -11.89
N PRO A 61 13.52 -13.51 -12.01
CA PRO A 61 14.20 -13.71 -13.27
C PRO A 61 13.93 -15.11 -13.80
N SER A 62 13.87 -15.27 -15.12
CA SER A 62 13.72 -16.60 -15.74
C SER A 62 14.95 -17.47 -15.43
N ALA A 63 14.76 -18.79 -15.37
CA ALA A 63 15.86 -19.73 -15.15
C ALA A 63 16.92 -19.70 -16.25
N SER A 64 16.60 -19.16 -17.43
CA SER A 64 17.55 -18.91 -18.53
C SER A 64 18.33 -17.62 -18.36
N ALA A 65 17.84 -16.67 -17.56
CA ALA A 65 18.47 -15.37 -17.33
C ALA A 65 19.33 -15.32 -16.06
N ALA A 66 19.00 -16.11 -15.04
CA ALA A 66 19.73 -16.16 -13.78
C ALA A 66 19.58 -17.52 -13.09
N THR A 67 20.59 -17.93 -12.36
CA THR A 67 20.55 -19.12 -11.49
C THR A 67 19.60 -18.86 -10.31
N PRO A 68 18.73 -19.82 -9.97
CA PRO A 68 17.84 -19.68 -8.81
C PRO A 68 18.61 -19.38 -7.52
N MET A 69 18.21 -18.31 -6.82
CA MET A 69 18.82 -17.90 -5.57
C MET A 69 17.78 -17.37 -4.57
N ASP A 70 18.17 -17.33 -3.32
CA ASP A 70 17.42 -16.67 -2.26
C ASP A 70 17.97 -15.26 -2.02
N ILE A 71 17.06 -14.31 -1.83
CA ILE A 71 17.39 -12.93 -1.47
C ILE A 71 16.46 -12.45 -0.36
N THR A 72 17.01 -11.85 0.69
CA THR A 72 16.23 -11.25 1.77
C THR A 72 16.38 -9.74 1.75
N VAL A 73 15.25 -9.06 1.78
CA VAL A 73 15.19 -7.60 1.82
C VAL A 73 14.51 -7.13 3.08
N ARG A 74 15.08 -6.12 3.72
CA ARG A 74 14.54 -5.48 4.91
C ARG A 74 14.06 -4.07 4.56
N PHE A 75 12.83 -3.75 4.97
CA PHE A 75 12.20 -2.44 4.77
C PHE A 75 11.08 -2.22 5.78
N SER A 76 10.51 -1.03 5.81
CA SER A 76 9.35 -0.68 6.63
C SER A 76 8.33 0.06 5.77
N PHE A 77 7.07 0.07 6.20
CA PHE A 77 6.03 0.89 5.59
C PHE A 77 5.71 2.12 6.44
N ASN A 78 5.25 3.18 5.78
CA ASN A 78 4.53 4.26 6.43
C ASN A 78 3.02 3.92 6.49
N ARG A 79 2.23 4.81 7.10
CA ARG A 79 0.77 4.63 7.24
C ARG A 79 0.04 4.55 5.88
N ASN A 80 0.58 5.17 4.86
CA ASN A 80 -0.02 5.18 3.52
C ASN A 80 0.35 3.94 2.68
N GLY A 81 1.10 2.99 3.24
CA GLY A 81 1.57 1.80 2.52
C GLY A 81 2.76 2.04 1.61
N GLU A 82 3.43 3.17 1.72
CA GLU A 82 4.66 3.46 0.99
C GLU A 82 5.87 2.95 1.77
N ILE A 83 6.94 2.60 1.05
CA ILE A 83 8.20 2.19 1.67
C ILE A 83 8.82 3.38 2.42
N LEU A 84 9.10 3.19 3.70
CA LEU A 84 9.77 4.17 4.54
C LEU A 84 11.30 4.04 4.40
N GLY A 85 11.90 5.04 3.78
CA GLY A 85 13.35 5.07 3.53
C GLY A 85 13.76 4.15 2.38
N LYS A 86 14.96 3.56 2.48
CA LYS A 86 15.53 2.70 1.42
C LYS A 86 15.49 1.23 1.85
N PRO A 87 14.94 0.32 1.02
CA PRO A 87 15.04 -1.12 1.25
C PRO A 87 16.53 -1.55 1.32
N ARG A 88 16.82 -2.48 2.22
CA ARG A 88 18.17 -3.03 2.39
C ARG A 88 18.17 -4.52 2.13
N ILE A 89 19.06 -4.97 1.26
CA ILE A 89 19.33 -6.39 1.07
C ILE A 89 20.19 -6.83 2.26
N THR A 90 19.73 -7.86 2.97
CA THR A 90 20.39 -8.38 4.18
C THR A 90 20.95 -9.79 4.00
N TYR A 91 20.52 -10.48 2.95
CA TYR A 91 21.02 -11.80 2.60
C TYR A 91 20.90 -12.04 1.09
N GLU A 92 21.89 -12.72 0.54
CA GLU A 92 21.93 -13.26 -0.82
C GLU A 92 22.63 -14.61 -0.79
N SER A 93 22.18 -15.57 -1.61
CA SER A 93 22.82 -16.90 -1.70
C SER A 93 24.30 -16.77 -2.06
N ALA A 94 25.15 -17.44 -1.30
CA ALA A 94 26.60 -17.38 -1.47
C ALA A 94 27.08 -17.93 -2.84
N THR A 95 26.34 -18.88 -3.40
CA THR A 95 26.64 -19.55 -4.68
C THR A 95 26.26 -18.74 -5.91
N ALA A 96 25.52 -17.63 -5.75
CA ALA A 96 25.07 -16.78 -6.83
C ALA A 96 26.24 -15.98 -7.43
N THR A 97 26.26 -15.87 -8.77
CA THR A 97 27.18 -14.99 -9.47
C THR A 97 26.79 -13.52 -9.30
N ASP A 98 27.66 -12.59 -9.62
CA ASP A 98 27.33 -11.16 -9.54
C ASP A 98 26.21 -10.76 -10.50
N ASN A 99 26.13 -11.41 -11.68
CA ASN A 99 25.03 -11.19 -12.62
C ASN A 99 23.69 -11.71 -12.05
N ASP A 100 23.68 -12.88 -11.42
CA ASP A 100 22.49 -13.42 -10.75
C ASP A 100 22.03 -12.47 -9.67
N ARG A 101 22.93 -12.02 -8.80
CA ARG A 101 22.62 -11.06 -7.73
C ARG A 101 22.03 -9.78 -8.28
N LEU A 102 22.61 -9.21 -9.34
CA LEU A 102 22.08 -8.01 -9.97
C LEU A 102 20.66 -8.22 -10.50
N ALA A 103 20.42 -9.32 -11.23
CA ALA A 103 19.10 -9.64 -11.77
C ALA A 103 18.04 -9.76 -10.66
N TYR A 104 18.36 -10.46 -9.56
CA TYR A 104 17.45 -10.61 -8.43
C TYR A 104 17.23 -9.31 -7.64
N ARG A 105 18.27 -8.49 -7.46
CA ARG A 105 18.14 -7.16 -6.83
C ARG A 105 17.16 -6.29 -7.61
N VAL A 106 17.30 -6.25 -8.93
CA VAL A 106 16.39 -5.49 -9.80
C VAL A 106 14.97 -6.04 -9.67
N ALA A 107 14.77 -7.35 -9.82
CA ALA A 107 13.44 -7.97 -9.75
C ALA A 107 12.73 -7.72 -8.41
N VAL A 108 13.46 -7.76 -7.29
CA VAL A 108 12.89 -7.48 -5.96
C VAL A 108 12.55 -6.00 -5.80
N MET A 109 13.42 -5.08 -6.22
CA MET A 109 13.11 -3.65 -6.15
C MET A 109 11.91 -3.28 -7.01
N GLU A 110 11.78 -3.85 -8.20
CA GLU A 110 10.59 -3.71 -9.05
C GLU A 110 9.35 -4.30 -8.40
N ALA A 111 9.44 -5.45 -7.71
CA ALA A 111 8.32 -6.03 -6.98
C ALA A 111 7.82 -5.08 -5.88
N LEU A 112 8.73 -4.50 -5.10
CA LEU A 112 8.38 -3.50 -4.09
C LEU A 112 7.72 -2.27 -4.72
N GLN A 113 8.24 -1.77 -5.83
CA GLN A 113 7.65 -0.62 -6.54
C GLN A 113 6.25 -0.95 -7.09
N ARG A 114 6.04 -2.14 -7.65
CA ARG A 114 4.72 -2.56 -8.17
C ARG A 114 3.69 -2.73 -7.07
N CYS A 115 4.12 -3.12 -5.86
CA CYS A 115 3.23 -3.38 -4.73
C CYS A 115 2.98 -2.16 -3.84
N THR A 116 3.66 -1.06 -4.06
CA THR A 116 3.50 0.15 -3.25
C THR A 116 2.89 1.31 -4.06
N PRO A 117 2.04 2.11 -3.44
CA PRO A 117 1.57 2.01 -2.06
C PRO A 117 0.71 0.77 -1.79
N MET A 118 1.00 0.05 -0.70
CA MET A 118 0.25 -1.13 -0.27
C MET A 118 -1.09 -0.70 0.34
N PRO A 119 -2.24 -1.18 -0.15
CA PRO A 119 -3.52 -0.84 0.44
C PRO A 119 -3.69 -1.58 1.77
N PHE A 120 -3.71 -0.86 2.88
CA PHE A 120 -3.99 -1.38 4.22
C PHE A 120 -5.41 -1.05 4.65
N THR A 121 -6.01 -1.91 5.49
CA THR A 121 -7.17 -1.50 6.29
C THR A 121 -6.74 -0.45 7.31
N GLU A 122 -7.68 0.36 7.82
CA GLU A 122 -7.38 1.40 8.80
C GLU A 122 -6.68 0.85 10.05
N THR A 123 -7.13 -0.32 10.53
CA THR A 123 -6.53 -0.99 11.68
C THR A 123 -5.07 -1.35 11.42
N LEU A 124 -4.78 -1.95 10.25
CA LEU A 124 -3.42 -2.35 9.92
C LEU A 124 -2.53 -1.14 9.64
N ALA A 125 -3.06 -0.10 8.98
CA ALA A 125 -2.36 1.16 8.74
C ALA A 125 -1.98 1.91 10.03
N ALA A 126 -2.71 1.69 11.12
CA ALA A 126 -2.36 2.25 12.43
C ALA A 126 -1.25 1.45 13.14
N ALA A 127 -1.18 0.13 12.89
CA ALA A 127 -0.26 -0.77 13.59
C ALA A 127 1.11 -0.94 12.91
N ILE A 128 1.18 -0.82 11.58
CA ILE A 128 2.38 -1.16 10.78
C ILE A 128 3.50 -0.09 10.75
N PRO A 129 3.24 1.22 10.84
CA PRO A 129 4.26 2.22 10.56
C PRO A 129 5.54 2.04 11.36
N GLY A 130 6.67 2.04 10.65
CA GLY A 130 7.99 1.94 11.25
C GLY A 130 8.43 0.52 11.66
N HIS A 131 7.53 -0.47 11.66
CA HIS A 131 7.92 -1.85 11.94
C HIS A 131 8.76 -2.42 10.78
N PRO A 132 9.93 -3.04 11.08
CA PRO A 132 10.77 -3.62 10.05
C PRO A 132 10.20 -4.96 9.57
N PHE A 133 10.10 -5.10 8.25
CA PHE A 133 9.81 -6.35 7.57
C PHE A 133 11.11 -6.94 7.05
N ALA A 134 11.29 -8.25 7.20
CA ALA A 134 12.35 -9.03 6.56
C ALA A 134 11.67 -10.06 5.66
N VAL A 135 11.71 -9.82 4.36
CA VAL A 135 11.03 -10.65 3.36
C VAL A 135 12.07 -11.41 2.55
N GLN A 136 11.95 -12.73 2.55
CA GLN A 136 12.80 -13.60 1.76
C GLN A 136 12.07 -14.04 0.49
N PHE A 137 12.63 -13.69 -0.66
CA PHE A 137 12.17 -14.10 -1.98
C PHE A 137 12.96 -15.33 -2.43
N ARG A 138 12.23 -16.41 -2.76
CA ARG A 138 12.81 -17.72 -3.15
C ARG A 138 12.21 -18.20 -4.46
N THR A 139 13.04 -18.59 -5.41
CA THR A 139 12.56 -19.13 -6.69
C THR A 139 12.30 -20.63 -6.67
N HIS A 140 13.06 -21.36 -5.87
CA HIS A 140 12.98 -22.84 -5.91
C HIS A 140 11.69 -23.41 -5.28
N LEU A 141 11.07 -22.71 -4.33
CA LEU A 141 9.80 -23.17 -3.73
C LEU A 141 8.65 -23.15 -4.75
N GLN A 142 8.57 -22.12 -5.59
CA GLN A 142 7.54 -22.06 -6.64
C GLN A 142 7.66 -23.17 -7.69
N SER A 143 8.88 -23.63 -7.93
CA SER A 143 9.13 -24.74 -8.86
C SER A 143 8.70 -26.09 -8.29
N GLN A 144 8.81 -26.29 -6.98
CA GLN A 144 8.39 -27.54 -6.32
C GLN A 144 6.87 -27.64 -6.20
N GLU A 145 6.20 -26.54 -5.87
CA GLU A 145 4.74 -26.51 -5.75
C GLU A 145 4.06 -26.79 -7.11
N LYS A 146 4.56 -26.21 -8.19
CA LYS A 146 4.08 -26.53 -9.54
C LYS A 146 4.28 -27.99 -9.94
N ARG A 147 5.33 -28.65 -9.46
CA ARG A 147 5.58 -30.08 -9.74
C ARG A 147 4.69 -31.02 -8.93
N ALA A 148 4.30 -30.63 -7.72
CA ALA A 148 3.44 -31.44 -6.88
C ALA A 148 2.01 -31.58 -7.41
N TRP A 149 1.57 -30.70 -8.29
CA TRP A 149 0.25 -30.70 -8.93
C TRP A 149 0.18 -31.39 -10.29
N LEU A 150 1.30 -31.86 -10.81
CA LEU A 150 1.28 -32.65 -12.05
C LEU A 150 0.75 -34.06 -11.71
N PRO A 151 -0.41 -34.49 -12.29
CA PRO A 151 -0.88 -35.83 -12.05
C PRO A 151 0.17 -36.80 -12.59
N THR A 152 0.64 -37.68 -11.70
CA THR A 152 1.48 -38.82 -12.11
C THR A 152 0.65 -39.64 -13.09
N LYS A 153 0.98 -39.56 -14.35
CA LYS A 153 0.40 -40.44 -15.37
C LYS A 153 0.78 -41.86 -14.96
N ILE A 154 -0.15 -42.59 -14.35
CA ILE A 154 -0.02 -44.03 -14.12
C ILE A 154 -0.13 -44.68 -15.50
N LEU A 155 0.98 -45.25 -15.97
CA LEU A 155 1.02 -46.17 -17.11
C LEU A 155 0.49 -47.51 -16.65
#